data_b91e84f0ce559b5a51f6230d54e6c247
#
_entry.id   b91e84f0ce559b5a51f6230d54e6c247
#
_cell.length_a   1.000
_cell.length_b   1.000
_cell.length_c   1.000
_cell.angle_alpha   90.00
_cell.angle_beta   90.00
_cell.angle_gamma   90.00
#
_symmetry.space_group_name_H-M   'P 1'
#
loop_
_entity.id
_entity.type
_entity.pdbx_description
1 polymer ?
#
loop_
_entity_poly.entity_id
_entity_poly.type
_entity_poly.pdbx_seq_one_letter_code
_entity_poly.pdbx_strand_id
1 'polypeptide(L)'
;MKNIRAKRETSREYLMKLMYQTYISNGDITDLENELEGFLENNQEYIISRYKELVLTYSDRDVNLDDVTVNKCVDKAYLTKVCDILRLRID
;
A
#
# COMPACT_ATOMS: atom_id res chain seq x y z
N MET A 1 -13.79 4.06 11.61
CA MET A 1 -13.13 2.91 12.24
C MET A 1 -13.02 1.72 11.31
N LYS A 2 -14.06 1.39 10.57
CA LYS A 2 -14.01 0.29 9.61
C LYS A 2 -13.01 0.52 8.49
N ASN A 3 -12.77 1.78 8.14
CA ASN A 3 -11.80 2.15 7.10
C ASN A 3 -10.35 1.84 7.49
N ILE A 4 -10.06 1.76 8.79
CA ILE A 4 -8.71 1.46 9.26
C ILE A 4 -8.29 0.07 8.84
N ARG A 5 -9.20 -0.89 8.91
CA ARG A 5 -8.91 -2.27 8.50
C ARG A 5 -8.64 -2.35 7.00
N ALA A 6 -9.49 -1.69 6.20
CA ALA A 6 -9.30 -1.65 4.75
C ALA A 6 -7.97 -1.00 4.39
N LYS A 7 -7.61 0.10 5.07
CA LYS A 7 -6.36 0.81 4.85
C LYS A 7 -5.15 -0.09 5.18
N ARG A 8 -5.21 -0.81 6.30
CA ARG A 8 -4.16 -1.75 6.69
C ARG A 8 -3.97 -2.86 5.68
N GLU A 9 -5.06 -3.46 5.26
CA GLU A 9 -4.97 -4.58 4.31
C GLU A 9 -4.49 -4.12 2.94
N THR A 10 -4.96 -2.95 2.49
CA THR A 10 -4.47 -2.37 1.24
C THR A 10 -2.97 -2.08 1.32
N SER A 11 -2.52 -1.52 2.44
CA SER A 11 -1.11 -1.22 2.66
C SER A 11 -0.26 -2.49 2.60
N ARG A 12 -0.67 -3.53 3.30
CA ARG A 12 0.04 -4.81 3.32
C ARG A 12 0.12 -5.45 1.95
N GLU A 13 -1.02 -5.48 1.25
CA GLU A 13 -1.09 -6.09 -0.06
C GLU A 13 -0.13 -5.41 -1.05
N TYR A 14 -0.15 -4.08 -1.09
CA TYR A 14 0.69 -3.36 -2.04
C TYR A 14 2.15 -3.29 -1.61
N LEU A 15 2.42 -3.37 -0.31
CA LEU A 15 3.80 -3.54 0.14
C LEU A 15 4.37 -4.87 -0.37
N MET A 16 3.61 -5.94 -0.26
CA MET A 16 4.07 -7.24 -0.76
C MET A 16 4.26 -7.24 -2.26
N LYS A 17 3.36 -6.57 -3.00
CA LYS A 17 3.51 -6.43 -4.45
C LYS A 17 4.76 -5.65 -4.81
N LEU A 18 5.05 -4.59 -4.08
CA LEU A 18 6.26 -3.79 -4.29
C LEU A 18 7.51 -4.62 -4.02
N MET A 19 7.54 -5.35 -2.91
CA MET A 19 8.67 -6.20 -2.56
C MET A 19 8.92 -7.25 -3.66
N TYR A 20 7.86 -7.90 -4.10
CA TYR A 20 7.95 -8.92 -5.13
C TYR A 20 8.47 -8.35 -6.44
N GLN A 21 7.91 -7.22 -6.86
CA GLN A 21 8.31 -6.55 -8.09
C GLN A 21 9.78 -6.12 -8.04
N THR A 22 10.19 -5.53 -6.94
CA THR A 22 11.58 -5.07 -6.77
C THR A 22 12.55 -6.24 -6.76
N TYR A 23 12.18 -7.31 -6.06
CA TYR A 23 13.01 -8.51 -6.00
C TYR A 23 13.22 -9.12 -7.40
N ILE A 24 12.14 -9.24 -8.18
CA ILE A 24 12.23 -9.83 -9.52
C ILE A 24 13.00 -8.94 -10.48
N SER A 25 12.79 -7.63 -10.41
CA SER A 25 13.41 -6.68 -11.35
C SER A 25 14.89 -6.47 -11.08
N ASN A 26 15.25 -6.29 -9.80
CA ASN A 26 16.59 -5.86 -9.42
C ASN A 26 17.35 -6.86 -8.54
N GLY A 27 16.63 -7.80 -7.93
CA GLY A 27 17.21 -8.72 -6.97
C GLY A 27 17.63 -8.05 -5.66
N ASP A 28 17.28 -6.79 -5.47
CA ASP A 28 17.72 -5.99 -4.34
C ASP A 28 16.56 -5.21 -3.76
N ILE A 29 16.20 -5.51 -2.51
CA ILE A 29 15.09 -4.85 -1.84
C ILE A 29 15.54 -3.69 -0.95
N THR A 30 16.81 -3.32 -0.96
CA THR A 30 17.30 -2.19 -0.19
C THR A 30 16.81 -0.85 -0.73
N ASP A 31 16.38 -0.81 -1.99
CA ASP A 31 15.88 0.39 -2.64
C ASP A 31 14.37 0.56 -2.58
N LEU A 32 13.67 -0.24 -1.76
CA LEU A 32 12.22 -0.19 -1.66
C LEU A 32 11.69 1.21 -1.36
N GLU A 33 12.35 1.92 -0.47
CA GLU A 33 11.90 3.26 -0.09
C GLU A 33 11.93 4.22 -1.27
N ASN A 34 12.97 4.14 -2.09
CA ASN A 34 13.09 4.98 -3.27
C ASN A 34 12.07 4.64 -4.34
N GLU A 35 11.66 3.38 -4.41
CA GLU A 35 10.70 2.89 -5.38
C GLU A 35 9.25 3.11 -4.95
N LEU A 36 9.02 3.30 -3.65
CA LEU A 36 7.68 3.35 -3.08
C LEU A 36 6.80 4.41 -3.71
N GLU A 37 7.29 5.63 -3.84
CA GLU A 37 6.49 6.73 -4.37
C GLU A 37 6.06 6.49 -5.81
N GLY A 38 6.99 6.08 -6.66
CA GLY A 38 6.69 5.77 -8.05
C GLY A 38 5.73 4.60 -8.17
N PHE A 39 5.92 3.58 -7.33
CA PHE A 39 5.05 2.42 -7.32
C PHE A 39 3.61 2.80 -6.94
N LEU A 40 3.43 3.62 -5.90
CA LEU A 40 2.11 4.07 -5.48
C LEU A 40 1.45 4.92 -6.56
N GLU A 41 2.21 5.79 -7.19
CA GLU A 41 1.69 6.64 -8.26
C GLU A 41 1.27 5.80 -9.47
N ASN A 42 2.09 4.84 -9.87
CA ASN A 42 1.81 4.00 -11.04
C ASN A 42 0.64 3.04 -10.81
N ASN A 43 0.33 2.73 -9.56
CA ASN A 43 -0.72 1.79 -9.21
C ASN A 43 -1.92 2.44 -8.53
N GLN A 44 -2.03 3.78 -8.57
CA GLN A 44 -3.06 4.47 -7.79
C GLN A 44 -4.48 4.01 -8.10
N GLU A 45 -4.80 3.74 -9.36
CA GLU A 45 -6.15 3.28 -9.72
C GLU A 45 -6.45 1.91 -9.11
N TYR A 46 -5.48 1.01 -9.15
CA TYR A 46 -5.64 -0.33 -8.57
C TYR A 46 -5.73 -0.27 -7.05
N ILE A 47 -4.91 0.59 -6.44
CA ILE A 47 -4.91 0.76 -4.98
C ILE A 47 -6.25 1.30 -4.51
N ILE A 48 -6.75 2.33 -5.17
CA ILE A 48 -8.04 2.94 -4.84
C ILE A 48 -9.17 1.93 -5.01
N SER A 49 -9.16 1.19 -6.13
CA SER A 49 -10.16 0.18 -6.41
C SER A 49 -10.18 -0.91 -5.33
N ARG A 50 -9.00 -1.39 -4.93
CA ARG A 50 -8.89 -2.41 -3.90
C ARG A 50 -9.36 -1.91 -2.55
N TYR A 51 -8.98 -0.68 -2.20
CA TYR A 51 -9.42 -0.07 -0.95
C TYR A 51 -10.95 0.04 -0.90
N LYS A 52 -11.57 0.51 -1.97
CA LYS A 52 -13.03 0.62 -2.05
C LYS A 52 -13.69 -0.74 -1.87
N GLU A 53 -13.15 -1.75 -2.53
CA GLU A 53 -13.66 -3.13 -2.42
C GLU A 53 -13.60 -3.61 -0.96
N LEU A 54 -12.49 -3.37 -0.29
CA LEU A 54 -12.32 -3.79 1.11
C LEU A 54 -13.23 -3.01 2.05
N VAL A 55 -13.40 -1.71 1.83
CA VAL A 55 -14.32 -0.90 2.63
C VAL A 55 -15.73 -1.44 2.52
N LEU A 56 -16.17 -1.74 1.30
CA LEU A 56 -17.51 -2.30 1.09
C LEU A 56 -17.66 -3.68 1.73
N THR A 57 -16.60 -4.48 1.71
CA THR A 57 -16.61 -5.82 2.32
C THR A 57 -16.76 -5.74 3.84
N TYR A 58 -16.08 -4.78 4.49
CA TYR A 58 -16.08 -4.67 5.94
C TYR A 58 -17.13 -3.73 6.48
N SER A 59 -17.87 -3.04 5.62
CA SER A 59 -18.87 -2.08 6.02
C SER A 59 -20.26 -2.66 5.83
N ASP A 60 -21.13 -2.43 6.82
CA ASP A 60 -22.54 -2.84 6.75
C ASP A 60 -23.42 -1.74 6.17
N ARG A 61 -22.84 -0.58 5.86
CA ARG A 61 -23.58 0.59 5.40
C ARG A 61 -22.97 1.16 4.15
N ASP A 62 -23.75 1.93 3.41
CA ASP A 62 -23.25 2.68 2.29
C ASP A 62 -22.20 3.68 2.77
N VAL A 63 -21.08 3.71 2.09
CA VAL A 63 -19.96 4.58 2.42
C VAL A 63 -19.71 5.49 1.22
N ASN A 64 -19.54 6.78 1.48
CA ASN A 64 -19.19 7.71 0.42
C ASN A 64 -17.71 7.55 0.08
N LEU A 65 -17.44 7.10 -1.14
CA LEU A 65 -16.08 6.83 -1.62
C LEU A 65 -15.69 7.76 -2.78
N ASP A 66 -16.37 8.90 -2.90
CA ASP A 66 -16.18 9.79 -4.06
C ASP A 66 -14.83 10.50 -4.08
N ASP A 67 -14.31 10.87 -2.91
CA ASP A 67 -13.08 11.65 -2.81
C ASP A 67 -11.89 10.83 -2.30
N VAL A 68 -11.82 9.57 -2.68
CA VAL A 68 -10.76 8.69 -2.22
C VAL A 68 -9.47 8.93 -3.01
N THR A 69 -8.39 9.18 -2.29
CA THR A 69 -7.04 9.33 -2.86
C THR A 69 -6.14 8.22 -2.36
N VAL A 70 -4.98 8.03 -3.02
CA VAL A 70 -4.02 7.01 -2.61
C VAL A 70 -3.59 7.22 -1.16
N ASN A 71 -3.40 8.46 -0.73
CA ASN A 71 -2.99 8.75 0.65
C ASN A 71 -4.03 8.33 1.68
N LYS A 72 -5.29 8.23 1.27
CA LYS A 72 -6.35 7.71 2.15
C LYS A 72 -6.41 6.19 2.14
N CYS A 73 -5.93 5.58 1.07
CA CYS A 73 -6.01 4.12 0.89
C CYS A 73 -4.89 3.36 1.56
N VAL A 74 -3.71 3.97 1.68
CA VAL A 74 -2.54 3.33 2.27
C VAL A 74 -1.91 4.23 3.33
N ASP A 75 -1.26 3.60 4.29
CA ASP A 75 -0.55 4.31 5.36
C ASP A 75 0.92 4.46 4.93
N LYS A 76 1.25 5.62 4.36
CA LYS A 76 2.61 5.88 3.88
C LYS A 76 3.64 5.83 4.99
N ALA A 77 3.29 6.29 6.19
CA ALA A 77 4.21 6.24 7.32
C ALA A 77 4.57 4.79 7.67
N TYR A 78 3.56 3.93 7.68
CA TYR A 78 3.76 2.50 7.91
C TYR A 78 4.64 1.88 6.81
N LEU A 79 4.33 2.17 5.55
CA LEU A 79 5.08 1.62 4.42
C LEU A 79 6.54 2.07 4.46
N THR A 80 6.79 3.35 4.73
CA THR A 80 8.13 3.89 4.82
C THR A 80 8.91 3.23 5.96
N LYS A 81 8.25 3.06 7.11
CA LYS A 81 8.87 2.43 8.27
C LYS A 81 9.27 0.98 7.98
N VAL A 82 8.40 0.23 7.31
CA VAL A 82 8.70 -1.16 6.96
C VAL A 82 9.85 -1.22 5.97
N CYS A 83 9.88 -0.33 4.98
CA CYS A 83 10.98 -0.26 4.03
C CYS A 83 12.31 0.01 4.72
N ASP A 84 12.32 0.92 5.71
CA ASP A 84 13.52 1.21 6.49
C ASP A 84 14.00 0.00 7.29
N ILE A 85 13.06 -0.71 7.92
CA ILE A 85 13.39 -1.89 8.70
C ILE A 85 14.00 -2.98 7.81
N LEU A 86 13.42 -3.19 6.64
CA LEU A 86 13.92 -4.18 5.69
C LEU A 86 15.32 -3.82 5.20
N ARG A 87 15.56 -2.55 4.92
CA ARG A 87 16.87 -2.09 4.49
C ARG A 87 17.94 -2.39 5.54
N LEU A 88 17.61 -2.11 6.81
CA LEU A 88 18.54 -2.34 7.92
C LEU A 88 18.83 -3.82 8.16
N ARG A 89 17.86 -4.68 7.89
CA ARG A 89 18.02 -6.11 8.13
C ARG A 89 18.80 -6.85 7.04
N ILE A 90 18.78 -6.29 5.84
CA ILE A 90 19.45 -6.94 4.70
C ILE A 90 20.93 -6.60 4.68
N ASP A 91 21.29 -5.46 5.19
CA ASP A 91 22.69 -5.07 5.35
C ASP A 91 23.33 -5.84 6.50
#